data_42af6c17f0cf7f35446db47c3f492f4f
#
_entry.id   42af6c17f0cf7f35446db47c3f492f4f
#
_cell.length_a   1.000
_cell.length_b   1.000
_cell.length_c   1.000
_cell.angle_alpha   90.00
_cell.angle_beta   90.00
_cell.angle_gamma   90.00
#
_symmetry.space_group_name_H-M   'P 1'
#
loop_
_entity.id
_entity.type
_entity.pdbx_description
1 polymer ?
#
loop_
_entity_poly.entity_id
_entity_poly.type
_entity_poly.pdbx_seq_one_letter_code
_entity_poly.pdbx_strand_id
1 'polypeptide(L)'
;MSATVFTAEEAKKAKIELITEPAKGRQAVHDVVVAMRANRRSGTASTKTKGEVALSGAKPWRQKGTGRARAGDKASPIWVGGGVVFGPRPRSYAKHTPKKVKVLAFRKALSERILAGDVLSVESFVIAEPKTKKFLTLLADTAKDARKVLIIGSQFDETTCLAARNVQKAVLARAADVNTEQLLAFDKIIVTQEALTILSERLAS
;
A
#
# COMPACT_ATOMS: atom_id res chain seq x y z
N MET A 1 5.58 5.72 -28.88
CA MET A 1 4.57 4.65 -28.59
C MET A 1 3.21 5.30 -28.52
N SER A 2 2.23 4.80 -29.25
CA SER A 2 0.85 5.32 -29.17
C SER A 2 0.15 4.63 -28.00
N ALA A 3 -0.26 5.40 -27.00
CA ALA A 3 -1.11 4.92 -25.92
C ALA A 3 -2.56 5.16 -26.30
N THR A 4 -3.38 4.16 -26.19
CA THR A 4 -4.84 4.24 -26.41
C THR A 4 -5.56 4.11 -25.08
N VAL A 5 -6.66 4.84 -24.90
CA VAL A 5 -7.49 4.69 -23.69
C VAL A 5 -8.15 3.33 -23.72
N PHE A 6 -7.93 2.53 -22.68
CA PHE A 6 -8.53 1.20 -22.56
C PHE A 6 -10.01 1.32 -22.16
N THR A 7 -10.88 1.01 -23.12
CA THR A 7 -12.33 1.18 -22.97
C THR A 7 -13.03 -0.04 -22.36
N ALA A 8 -14.30 0.15 -21.93
CA ALA A 8 -15.12 -0.94 -21.42
C ALA A 8 -15.38 -2.06 -22.48
N GLU A 9 -15.38 -1.70 -23.77
CA GLU A 9 -15.53 -2.68 -24.85
C GLU A 9 -14.28 -3.55 -25.02
N GLU A 10 -13.09 -2.94 -24.90
CA GLU A 10 -11.83 -3.66 -24.91
C GLU A 10 -11.68 -4.56 -23.69
N ALA A 11 -12.16 -4.12 -22.52
CA ALA A 11 -12.21 -4.94 -21.32
C ALA A 11 -13.05 -6.21 -21.51
N LYS A 12 -14.19 -6.10 -22.17
CA LYS A 12 -15.03 -7.27 -22.53
C LYS A 12 -14.29 -8.23 -23.48
N LYS A 13 -13.59 -7.69 -24.49
CA LYS A 13 -12.75 -8.50 -25.40
C LYS A 13 -11.62 -9.22 -24.66
N ALA A 14 -11.03 -8.55 -23.67
CA ALA A 14 -10.00 -9.11 -22.79
C ALA A 14 -10.55 -10.05 -21.68
N LYS A 15 -11.86 -10.37 -21.70
CA LYS A 15 -12.56 -11.22 -20.71
C LYS A 15 -12.48 -10.67 -19.27
N ILE A 16 -12.38 -9.37 -19.11
CA ILE A 16 -12.42 -8.70 -17.81
C ILE A 16 -13.87 -8.27 -17.51
N GLU A 17 -14.50 -8.92 -16.54
CA GLU A 17 -15.85 -8.56 -16.09
C GLU A 17 -15.80 -7.27 -15.26
N LEU A 18 -16.44 -6.21 -15.74
CA LEU A 18 -16.52 -4.94 -15.04
C LEU A 18 -17.69 -4.91 -14.05
N ILE A 19 -17.45 -4.35 -12.88
CA ILE A 19 -18.46 -4.08 -11.86
C ILE A 19 -18.94 -2.64 -12.04
N THR A 20 -20.10 -2.46 -12.66
CA THR A 20 -20.71 -1.15 -12.91
C THR A 20 -21.53 -0.63 -11.73
N GLU A 21 -22.06 -1.52 -10.88
CA GLU A 21 -22.82 -1.15 -9.69
C GLU A 21 -21.95 -0.40 -8.67
N PRO A 22 -22.34 0.85 -8.27
CA PRO A 22 -21.52 1.67 -7.37
C PRO A 22 -21.33 1.05 -5.98
N ALA A 23 -22.38 0.40 -5.44
CA ALA A 23 -22.36 -0.17 -4.08
C ALA A 23 -21.60 -1.49 -4.00
N LYS A 24 -21.60 -2.29 -5.08
CA LYS A 24 -21.02 -3.64 -5.09
C LYS A 24 -19.49 -3.57 -4.99
N GLY A 25 -18.94 -4.21 -3.96
CA GLY A 25 -17.50 -4.31 -3.75
C GLY A 25 -16.85 -3.10 -3.05
N ARG A 26 -17.58 -2.01 -2.77
CA ARG A 26 -17.03 -0.82 -2.10
C ARG A 26 -16.44 -1.13 -0.72
N GLN A 27 -17.20 -1.87 0.10
CA GLN A 27 -16.73 -2.32 1.41
C GLN A 27 -15.50 -3.23 1.30
N ALA A 28 -15.48 -4.14 0.31
CA ALA A 28 -14.33 -5.02 0.07
C ALA A 28 -13.06 -4.22 -0.25
N VAL A 29 -13.16 -3.17 -1.06
CA VAL A 29 -12.03 -2.26 -1.37
C VAL A 29 -11.49 -1.62 -0.08
N HIS A 30 -12.38 -1.05 0.74
CA HIS A 30 -12.01 -0.44 2.02
C HIS A 30 -11.30 -1.44 2.92
N ASP A 31 -11.88 -2.61 3.16
CA ASP A 31 -11.35 -3.61 4.08
C ASP A 31 -9.99 -4.15 3.63
N VAL A 32 -9.81 -4.37 2.32
CA VAL A 32 -8.54 -4.81 1.74
C VAL A 32 -7.47 -3.74 1.87
N VAL A 33 -7.76 -2.47 1.58
CA VAL A 33 -6.80 -1.37 1.73
C VAL A 33 -6.41 -1.17 3.20
N VAL A 34 -7.38 -1.21 4.12
CA VAL A 34 -7.11 -1.13 5.56
C VAL A 34 -6.24 -2.31 6.03
N ALA A 35 -6.52 -3.53 5.55
CA ALA A 35 -5.71 -4.69 5.87
C ALA A 35 -4.27 -4.56 5.33
N MET A 36 -4.09 -4.12 4.08
CA MET A 36 -2.77 -3.91 3.47
C MET A 36 -1.94 -2.89 4.27
N ARG A 37 -2.55 -1.76 4.65
CA ARG A 37 -1.88 -0.73 5.46
C ARG A 37 -1.56 -1.21 6.87
N ALA A 38 -2.47 -1.95 7.50
CA ALA A 38 -2.23 -2.53 8.82
C ALA A 38 -1.09 -3.55 8.80
N ASN A 39 -1.02 -4.39 7.76
CA ASN A 39 0.00 -5.43 7.63
C ASN A 39 1.42 -4.88 7.38
N ARG A 40 1.56 -3.62 6.99
CA ARG A 40 2.87 -2.96 6.87
C ARG A 40 3.43 -2.50 8.21
N ARG A 41 2.62 -2.44 9.26
CA ARG A 41 3.04 -1.97 10.59
C ARG A 41 3.78 -3.07 11.32
N SER A 42 5.02 -2.79 11.75
CA SER A 42 5.85 -3.73 12.52
C SER A 42 5.40 -3.89 13.98
N GLY A 43 4.76 -2.85 14.54
CA GLY A 43 4.20 -2.91 15.90
C GLY A 43 5.22 -3.01 17.03
N THR A 44 6.40 -2.47 16.86
CA THR A 44 7.54 -2.56 17.81
C THR A 44 7.54 -1.53 18.91
N ALA A 45 6.60 -0.56 18.89
CA ALA A 45 6.53 0.47 19.92
C ALA A 45 6.31 -0.17 21.31
N SER A 46 7.18 0.18 22.26
CA SER A 46 7.17 -0.35 23.63
C SER A 46 7.52 0.73 24.64
N THR A 47 6.89 0.66 25.79
CA THR A 47 7.22 1.48 26.96
C THR A 47 7.42 0.59 28.17
N LYS A 48 8.23 1.05 29.12
CA LYS A 48 8.45 0.32 30.37
C LYS A 48 7.39 0.67 31.39
N THR A 49 6.73 -0.33 31.96
CA THR A 49 5.85 -0.18 33.11
C THR A 49 6.66 -0.04 34.40
N LYS A 50 5.99 0.27 35.50
CA LYS A 50 6.57 0.36 36.82
C LYS A 50 7.47 -0.84 37.18
N GLY A 51 7.06 -2.06 36.82
CA GLY A 51 7.82 -3.28 37.11
C GLY A 51 9.00 -3.53 36.20
N GLU A 52 9.09 -2.84 35.06
CA GLU A 52 10.16 -3.03 34.06
C GLU A 52 11.22 -1.92 34.09
N VAL A 53 10.94 -0.82 34.80
CA VAL A 53 11.92 0.25 34.96
C VAL A 53 13.00 -0.20 35.94
N ALA A 54 14.26 -0.05 35.56
CA ALA A 54 15.40 -0.36 36.41
C ALA A 54 15.58 0.72 37.49
N LEU A 55 14.83 0.59 38.57
CA LEU A 55 14.93 1.43 39.76
C LEU A 55 14.94 0.55 41.00
N SER A 56 15.48 1.12 42.12
CA SER A 56 15.43 0.48 43.42
C SER A 56 13.98 0.33 43.86
N GLY A 57 13.50 -0.87 44.15
CA GLY A 57 12.17 -1.13 44.74
C GLY A 57 12.03 -0.66 46.21
N ALA A 58 13.07 -0.02 46.75
CA ALA A 58 13.05 0.45 48.12
C ALA A 58 12.05 1.56 48.33
N LYS A 59 11.32 1.49 49.47
CA LYS A 59 10.39 2.55 49.92
C LYS A 59 11.20 3.83 50.18
N PRO A 60 10.83 4.98 49.53
CA PRO A 60 11.62 6.23 49.64
C PRO A 60 11.72 6.79 51.08
N TRP A 61 10.66 6.63 51.88
CA TRP A 61 10.64 7.02 53.30
C TRP A 61 9.57 6.20 54.05
N ARG A 62 9.60 6.26 55.37
CA ARG A 62 8.67 5.58 56.27
C ARG A 62 7.22 6.07 56.04
N GLN A 63 6.23 5.21 56.36
CA GLN A 63 4.82 5.41 56.04
C GLN A 63 4.19 6.63 56.73
N LYS A 64 4.64 6.98 57.96
CA LYS A 64 4.14 8.09 58.77
C LYS A 64 5.27 8.83 59.43
N GLY A 65 5.04 10.07 59.91
CA GLY A 65 5.99 10.84 60.70
C GLY A 65 7.08 11.57 59.91
N THR A 66 6.84 11.83 58.57
CA THR A 66 7.79 12.60 57.73
C THR A 66 7.22 13.91 57.23
N GLY A 67 5.94 14.21 57.45
CA GLY A 67 5.24 15.39 56.89
C GLY A 67 5.09 15.39 55.37
N ARG A 68 5.57 14.33 54.66
CA ARG A 68 5.51 14.19 53.22
C ARG A 68 4.36 13.27 52.78
N ALA A 69 3.90 13.42 51.54
CA ALA A 69 2.96 12.49 50.95
C ALA A 69 3.52 11.07 50.97
N ARG A 70 2.67 10.07 51.16
CA ARG A 70 3.08 8.66 51.20
C ARG A 70 3.59 8.23 49.83
N ALA A 71 4.73 7.57 49.81
CA ALA A 71 5.32 7.02 48.56
C ALA A 71 5.73 5.56 48.79
N GLY A 72 5.31 4.70 47.88
CA GLY A 72 5.65 3.27 47.91
C GLY A 72 6.93 2.94 47.14
N ASP A 73 7.14 3.61 46.00
CA ASP A 73 8.23 3.31 45.11
C ASP A 73 8.51 4.52 44.19
N LYS A 74 9.77 4.76 43.87
CA LYS A 74 10.21 5.78 42.90
C LYS A 74 9.89 5.41 41.45
N ALA A 75 9.65 4.14 41.12
CA ALA A 75 9.25 3.69 39.80
C ALA A 75 7.78 4.04 39.45
N SER A 76 7.01 4.61 40.40
CA SER A 76 5.64 5.06 40.17
C SER A 76 5.57 6.10 39.04
N PRO A 77 4.52 6.07 38.19
CA PRO A 77 4.35 6.99 37.06
C PRO A 77 4.33 8.48 37.41
N ILE A 78 4.03 8.83 38.66
CA ILE A 78 4.03 10.22 39.17
C ILE A 78 5.43 10.79 39.39
N TRP A 79 6.46 9.95 39.31
CA TRP A 79 7.84 10.35 39.53
C TRP A 79 8.57 10.54 38.19
N VAL A 80 9.49 11.49 38.16
CA VAL A 80 10.39 11.65 37.00
C VAL A 80 11.26 10.39 36.88
N GLY A 81 11.27 9.79 35.68
CA GLY A 81 11.93 8.50 35.44
C GLY A 81 11.13 7.26 35.85
N GLY A 82 9.90 7.44 36.36
CA GLY A 82 8.98 6.32 36.65
C GLY A 82 8.42 5.67 35.40
N GLY A 83 7.71 4.54 35.60
CA GLY A 83 7.10 3.78 34.51
C GLY A 83 5.93 4.49 33.86
N VAL A 84 5.61 4.11 32.63
CA VAL A 84 4.48 4.65 31.85
C VAL A 84 3.22 3.82 32.13
N VAL A 85 2.08 4.51 32.38
CA VAL A 85 0.76 3.87 32.52
C VAL A 85 0.09 3.76 31.16
N PHE A 86 -0.43 2.58 30.82
CA PHE A 86 -1.10 2.31 29.53
C PHE A 86 -0.31 2.72 28.27
N GLY A 87 1.00 2.69 28.35
CA GLY A 87 1.84 2.97 27.18
C GLY A 87 1.77 1.88 26.12
N PRO A 88 2.28 2.15 24.91
CA PRO A 88 2.25 1.18 23.83
C PRO A 88 3.03 -0.09 24.20
N ARG A 89 2.50 -1.22 23.77
CA ARG A 89 3.13 -2.54 23.89
C ARG A 89 3.33 -3.14 22.52
N PRO A 90 4.39 -3.91 22.28
CA PRO A 90 4.58 -4.63 21.04
C PRO A 90 3.36 -5.51 20.74
N ARG A 91 2.78 -5.34 19.56
CA ARG A 91 1.63 -6.13 19.11
C ARG A 91 1.62 -6.33 17.61
N SER A 92 1.02 -7.41 17.16
CA SER A 92 0.75 -7.62 15.74
C SER A 92 -0.44 -6.77 15.29
N TYR A 93 -0.31 -6.18 14.11
CA TYR A 93 -1.40 -5.49 13.39
C TYR A 93 -1.93 -6.31 12.22
N ALA A 94 -1.50 -7.57 12.09
CA ALA A 94 -1.88 -8.43 10.99
C ALA A 94 -3.41 -8.61 10.90
N LYS A 95 -3.95 -8.34 9.69
CA LYS A 95 -5.35 -8.54 9.34
C LYS A 95 -5.44 -9.51 8.18
N HIS A 96 -6.19 -10.58 8.37
CA HIS A 96 -6.46 -11.56 7.32
C HIS A 96 -7.72 -11.18 6.55
N THR A 97 -7.63 -11.21 5.23
CA THR A 97 -8.77 -11.01 4.32
C THR A 97 -8.91 -12.22 3.41
N PRO A 98 -10.12 -12.79 3.25
CA PRO A 98 -10.36 -13.93 2.36
C PRO A 98 -9.97 -13.65 0.90
N LYS A 99 -9.48 -14.67 0.17
CA LYS A 99 -9.03 -14.52 -1.22
C LYS A 99 -10.14 -13.92 -2.11
N LYS A 100 -11.38 -14.44 -2.03
CA LYS A 100 -12.52 -13.94 -2.81
C LYS A 100 -12.80 -12.44 -2.59
N VAL A 101 -12.64 -11.95 -1.36
CA VAL A 101 -12.81 -10.51 -1.04
C VAL A 101 -11.69 -9.68 -1.67
N LYS A 102 -10.44 -10.18 -1.68
CA LYS A 102 -9.31 -9.51 -2.36
C LYS A 102 -9.53 -9.42 -3.87
N VAL A 103 -10.01 -10.50 -4.51
CA VAL A 103 -10.34 -10.52 -5.94
C VAL A 103 -11.48 -9.55 -6.26
N LEU A 104 -12.56 -9.54 -5.46
CA LEU A 104 -13.68 -8.61 -5.62
C LEU A 104 -13.22 -7.15 -5.49
N ALA A 105 -12.39 -6.83 -4.50
CA ALA A 105 -11.85 -5.50 -4.29
C ALA A 105 -10.97 -5.04 -5.46
N PHE A 106 -10.10 -5.93 -5.96
CA PHE A 106 -9.24 -5.64 -7.10
C PHE A 106 -10.06 -5.42 -8.38
N ARG A 107 -11.04 -6.30 -8.65
CA ARG A 107 -11.97 -6.17 -9.78
C ARG A 107 -12.73 -4.84 -9.73
N LYS A 108 -13.24 -4.46 -8.56
CA LYS A 108 -13.98 -3.19 -8.38
C LYS A 108 -13.08 -1.98 -8.64
N ALA A 109 -11.89 -1.94 -8.04
CA ALA A 109 -10.95 -0.84 -8.24
C ALA A 109 -10.52 -0.70 -9.71
N LEU A 110 -10.21 -1.80 -10.39
CA LEU A 110 -9.86 -1.79 -11.81
C LEU A 110 -11.05 -1.32 -12.67
N SER A 111 -12.25 -1.79 -12.37
CA SER A 111 -13.47 -1.38 -13.12
C SER A 111 -13.70 0.12 -13.03
N GLU A 112 -13.57 0.71 -11.86
CA GLU A 112 -13.73 2.17 -11.67
C GLU A 112 -12.69 2.97 -12.44
N ARG A 113 -11.44 2.50 -12.47
CA ARG A 113 -10.36 3.15 -13.22
C ARG A 113 -10.57 3.06 -14.75
N ILE A 114 -11.06 1.93 -15.24
CA ILE A 114 -11.40 1.77 -16.67
C ILE A 114 -12.57 2.68 -17.05
N LEU A 115 -13.62 2.72 -16.23
CA LEU A 115 -14.80 3.59 -16.48
C LEU A 115 -14.46 5.09 -16.41
N ALA A 116 -13.49 5.47 -15.58
CA ALA A 116 -12.96 6.84 -15.50
C ALA A 116 -12.04 7.23 -16.68
N GLY A 117 -11.63 6.28 -17.54
CA GLY A 117 -10.66 6.54 -18.62
C GLY A 117 -9.24 6.78 -18.13
N ASP A 118 -8.89 6.22 -16.97
CA ASP A 118 -7.56 6.37 -16.37
C ASP A 118 -6.60 5.25 -16.77
N VAL A 119 -7.09 4.22 -17.46
CA VAL A 119 -6.29 3.09 -17.93
C VAL A 119 -5.92 3.30 -19.39
N LEU A 120 -4.63 3.22 -19.67
CA LEU A 120 -4.04 3.34 -21.00
C LEU A 120 -3.46 2.00 -21.43
N SER A 121 -3.76 1.56 -22.64
CA SER A 121 -3.18 0.35 -23.24
C SER A 121 -2.01 0.71 -24.14
N VAL A 122 -0.92 -0.04 -24.01
CA VAL A 122 0.26 0.03 -24.89
C VAL A 122 0.65 -1.39 -25.33
N GLU A 123 1.23 -1.53 -26.51
CA GLU A 123 1.68 -2.84 -27.00
C GLU A 123 2.81 -3.41 -26.15
N SER A 124 3.85 -2.62 -25.93
CA SER A 124 5.00 -2.97 -25.10
C SER A 124 5.59 -1.73 -24.43
N PHE A 125 6.29 -1.91 -23.31
CA PHE A 125 6.96 -0.83 -22.59
C PHE A 125 8.41 -1.21 -22.36
N VAL A 126 9.27 -0.92 -23.36
CA VAL A 126 10.68 -1.28 -23.36
C VAL A 126 11.55 -0.04 -23.61
N ILE A 127 12.67 0.05 -22.92
CA ILE A 127 13.65 1.12 -23.07
C ILE A 127 15.00 0.49 -23.42
N ALA A 128 15.52 0.85 -24.60
CA ALA A 128 16.77 0.29 -25.12
C ALA A 128 18.01 0.68 -24.28
N GLU A 129 18.02 1.89 -23.69
CA GLU A 129 19.14 2.36 -22.90
C GLU A 129 18.69 2.71 -21.48
N PRO A 130 19.46 2.37 -20.42
CA PRO A 130 19.09 2.62 -19.02
C PRO A 130 19.27 4.10 -18.64
N LYS A 131 18.59 5.01 -19.36
CA LYS A 131 18.64 6.47 -19.13
C LYS A 131 17.31 6.98 -18.62
N THR A 132 17.30 7.61 -17.44
CA THR A 132 16.11 8.22 -16.84
C THR A 132 15.48 9.31 -17.71
N LYS A 133 16.29 10.06 -18.48
CA LYS A 133 15.79 11.09 -19.42
C LYS A 133 14.91 10.48 -20.50
N LYS A 134 15.31 9.34 -21.09
CA LYS A 134 14.51 8.63 -22.10
C LYS A 134 13.20 8.08 -21.51
N PHE A 135 13.27 7.57 -20.28
CA PHE A 135 12.08 7.13 -19.56
C PHE A 135 11.10 8.29 -19.34
N LEU A 136 11.58 9.46 -18.89
CA LEU A 136 10.74 10.64 -18.63
C LEU A 136 10.10 11.18 -19.91
N THR A 137 10.82 11.23 -21.03
CA THR A 137 10.22 11.64 -22.32
C THR A 137 9.11 10.67 -22.74
N LEU A 138 9.35 9.38 -22.67
CA LEU A 138 8.36 8.35 -23.01
C LEU A 138 7.13 8.43 -22.10
N LEU A 139 7.33 8.68 -20.81
CA LEU A 139 6.25 8.86 -19.84
C LEU A 139 5.42 10.11 -20.15
N ALA A 140 6.08 11.22 -20.50
CA ALA A 140 5.40 12.48 -20.86
C ALA A 140 4.58 12.34 -22.14
N ASP A 141 5.04 11.57 -23.09
CA ASP A 141 4.30 11.29 -24.34
C ASP A 141 3.08 10.39 -24.12
N THR A 142 3.20 9.43 -23.16
CA THR A 142 2.14 8.43 -22.91
C THR A 142 1.07 8.92 -21.93
N ALA A 143 1.47 9.58 -20.85
CA ALA A 143 0.57 10.00 -19.76
C ALA A 143 0.79 11.50 -19.46
N LYS A 144 0.30 12.36 -20.35
CA LYS A 144 0.31 13.81 -20.17
C LYS A 144 -0.46 14.17 -18.89
N ASP A 145 0.04 15.13 -18.13
CA ASP A 145 -0.58 15.72 -16.93
C ASP A 145 -0.77 14.80 -15.72
N ALA A 146 -0.29 13.56 -15.74
CA ALA A 146 -0.37 12.68 -14.59
C ALA A 146 0.73 12.98 -13.55
N ARG A 147 0.34 13.12 -12.27
CA ARG A 147 1.29 13.28 -11.16
C ARG A 147 1.97 11.98 -10.80
N LYS A 148 1.21 10.86 -10.86
CA LYS A 148 1.69 9.52 -10.56
C LYS A 148 1.17 8.52 -11.57
N VAL A 149 2.05 7.71 -12.13
CA VAL A 149 1.73 6.71 -13.15
C VAL A 149 2.15 5.33 -12.67
N LEU A 150 1.24 4.38 -12.77
CA LEU A 150 1.50 2.95 -12.56
C LEU A 150 1.66 2.27 -13.92
N ILE A 151 2.77 1.59 -14.15
CA ILE A 151 3.03 0.84 -15.38
C ILE A 151 2.98 -0.64 -15.05
N ILE A 152 2.05 -1.35 -15.70
CA ILE A 152 1.79 -2.77 -15.47
C ILE A 152 2.26 -3.56 -16.69
N GLY A 153 3.23 -4.42 -16.49
CA GLY A 153 3.75 -5.34 -17.53
C GLY A 153 3.70 -6.79 -17.09
N SER A 154 3.90 -7.72 -18.01
CA SER A 154 4.13 -9.14 -17.72
C SER A 154 5.45 -9.31 -16.99
N GLN A 155 6.50 -8.81 -17.60
CA GLN A 155 7.86 -8.69 -17.07
C GLN A 155 8.46 -7.38 -17.56
N PHE A 156 9.55 -6.95 -16.95
CA PHE A 156 10.32 -5.77 -17.36
C PHE A 156 11.78 -6.13 -17.46
N ASP A 157 12.42 -5.63 -18.52
CA ASP A 157 13.85 -5.76 -18.72
C ASP A 157 14.62 -5.00 -17.64
N GLU A 158 15.82 -5.47 -17.33
CA GLU A 158 16.69 -4.81 -16.35
C GLU A 158 16.98 -3.36 -16.72
N THR A 159 17.20 -3.07 -18.01
CA THR A 159 17.42 -1.72 -18.55
C THR A 159 16.25 -0.79 -18.26
N THR A 160 15.01 -1.26 -18.43
CA THR A 160 13.78 -0.52 -18.14
C THR A 160 13.63 -0.29 -16.62
N CYS A 161 13.91 -1.31 -15.81
CA CYS A 161 13.89 -1.19 -14.36
C CYS A 161 14.91 -0.17 -13.84
N LEU A 162 16.13 -0.17 -14.35
CA LEU A 162 17.18 0.78 -13.99
C LEU A 162 16.82 2.22 -14.39
N ALA A 163 16.22 2.41 -15.59
CA ALA A 163 15.79 3.71 -16.07
C ALA A 163 14.63 4.29 -15.22
N ALA A 164 13.71 3.45 -14.74
CA ALA A 164 12.54 3.85 -13.99
C ALA A 164 12.81 4.03 -12.48
N ARG A 165 13.74 3.27 -11.89
CA ARG A 165 13.97 3.15 -10.44
C ARG A 165 14.11 4.50 -9.72
N ASN A 166 14.76 5.49 -10.33
CA ASN A 166 14.97 6.80 -9.72
C ASN A 166 13.81 7.79 -9.95
N VAL A 167 12.79 7.42 -10.73
CA VAL A 167 11.67 8.31 -11.06
C VAL A 167 10.54 8.14 -10.06
N GLN A 168 10.37 9.12 -9.16
CA GLN A 168 9.33 9.07 -8.11
C GLN A 168 7.89 9.12 -8.64
N LYS A 169 7.69 9.66 -9.86
CA LYS A 169 6.37 9.79 -10.48
C LYS A 169 5.84 8.49 -11.08
N ALA A 170 6.69 7.50 -11.30
CA ALA A 170 6.31 6.26 -11.97
C ALA A 170 6.72 5.03 -11.14
N VAL A 171 5.86 4.02 -11.14
CA VAL A 171 6.15 2.72 -10.52
C VAL A 171 5.89 1.63 -11.54
N LEU A 172 6.86 0.75 -11.71
CA LEU A 172 6.71 -0.48 -12.47
C LEU A 172 6.16 -1.58 -11.56
N ALA A 173 5.15 -2.29 -12.02
CA ALA A 173 4.57 -3.43 -11.30
C ALA A 173 4.27 -4.57 -12.26
N ARG A 174 4.55 -5.80 -11.87
CA ARG A 174 4.15 -6.98 -12.64
C ARG A 174 2.64 -7.19 -12.51
N ALA A 175 1.98 -7.64 -13.56
CA ALA A 175 0.54 -7.94 -13.54
C ALA A 175 0.15 -8.95 -12.45
N ALA A 176 1.05 -9.89 -12.11
CA ALA A 176 0.84 -10.84 -11.02
C ALA A 176 0.86 -10.18 -9.62
N ASP A 177 1.68 -9.14 -9.42
CA ASP A 177 1.97 -8.55 -8.10
C ASP A 177 1.15 -7.28 -7.80
N VAL A 178 0.57 -6.68 -8.83
CA VAL A 178 -0.25 -5.47 -8.70
C VAL A 178 -1.37 -5.68 -7.68
N ASN A 179 -1.59 -4.68 -6.82
CA ASN A 179 -2.57 -4.75 -5.76
C ASN A 179 -3.62 -3.62 -5.83
N THR A 180 -4.71 -3.76 -5.07
CA THR A 180 -5.83 -2.82 -5.04
C THR A 180 -5.41 -1.41 -4.62
N GLU A 181 -4.49 -1.30 -3.64
CA GLU A 181 -4.00 0.00 -3.17
C GLU A 181 -3.24 0.75 -4.26
N GLN A 182 -2.42 0.04 -5.06
CA GLN A 182 -1.70 0.64 -6.18
C GLN A 182 -2.67 1.19 -7.24
N LEU A 183 -3.71 0.44 -7.63
CA LEU A 183 -4.71 0.93 -8.59
C LEU A 183 -5.40 2.22 -8.14
N LEU A 184 -5.56 2.42 -6.83
CA LEU A 184 -6.20 3.61 -6.27
C LEU A 184 -5.22 4.77 -6.03
N ALA A 185 -3.94 4.48 -5.81
CA ALA A 185 -2.93 5.47 -5.44
C ALA A 185 -2.36 6.25 -6.63
N PHE A 186 -2.50 5.75 -7.84
CA PHE A 186 -1.95 6.34 -9.07
C PHE A 186 -3.03 6.99 -9.91
N ASP A 187 -2.70 8.13 -10.54
CA ASP A 187 -3.64 8.90 -11.35
C ASP A 187 -3.91 8.22 -12.71
N LYS A 188 -2.86 7.72 -13.37
CA LYS A 188 -2.97 6.98 -14.62
C LYS A 188 -2.29 5.62 -14.51
N ILE A 189 -2.83 4.66 -15.22
CA ILE A 189 -2.37 3.27 -15.24
C ILE A 189 -2.08 2.90 -16.68
N ILE A 190 -0.84 2.53 -16.98
CA ILE A 190 -0.43 2.05 -18.30
C ILE A 190 -0.35 0.53 -18.21
N VAL A 191 -1.03 -0.18 -19.09
CA VAL A 191 -1.06 -1.65 -19.12
C VAL A 191 -0.57 -2.15 -20.47
N THR A 192 0.37 -3.09 -20.47
CA THR A 192 0.79 -3.75 -21.69
C THR A 192 -0.21 -4.82 -22.12
N GLN A 193 -0.28 -5.14 -23.41
CA GLN A 193 -1.21 -6.16 -23.94
C GLN A 193 -1.00 -7.53 -23.28
N GLU A 194 0.24 -7.94 -23.08
CA GLU A 194 0.57 -9.18 -22.36
C GLU A 194 0.08 -9.16 -20.91
N ALA A 195 0.18 -8.02 -20.22
CA ALA A 195 -0.29 -7.89 -18.85
C ALA A 195 -1.81 -8.03 -18.73
N LEU A 196 -2.58 -7.63 -19.76
CA LEU A 196 -4.04 -7.79 -19.76
C LEU A 196 -4.46 -9.26 -19.70
N THR A 197 -3.76 -10.17 -20.37
CA THR A 197 -4.05 -11.61 -20.31
C THR A 197 -3.86 -12.15 -18.89
N ILE A 198 -2.74 -11.81 -18.23
CA ILE A 198 -2.45 -12.22 -16.85
C ILE A 198 -3.49 -11.63 -15.88
N LEU A 199 -3.88 -10.37 -16.08
CA LEU A 199 -4.91 -9.73 -15.24
C LEU A 199 -6.27 -10.41 -15.42
N SER A 200 -6.65 -10.82 -16.63
CA SER A 200 -7.91 -11.53 -16.88
C SER A 200 -7.95 -12.90 -16.18
N GLU A 201 -6.88 -13.69 -16.27
CA GLU A 201 -6.76 -14.98 -15.58
C GLU A 201 -6.85 -14.82 -14.06
N ARG A 202 -6.18 -13.81 -13.51
CA ARG A 202 -6.19 -13.49 -12.08
C ARG A 202 -7.56 -13.06 -11.56
N LEU A 203 -8.38 -12.43 -12.42
CA LEU A 203 -9.74 -12.03 -12.08
C LEU A 203 -10.75 -13.16 -12.25
N ALA A 204 -10.47 -14.15 -13.10
CA ALA A 204 -11.33 -15.32 -13.30
C ALA A 204 -11.20 -16.34 -12.14
N SER A 205 -10.08 -16.37 -11.42
CA SER A 205 -9.80 -17.30 -10.29
C SER A 205 -10.38 -16.79 -8.95
#